data_ea48376bceaae208774031b62fb192a3
#
_entry.id   ea48376bceaae208774031b62fb192a3
#
_cell.length_a   1.000
_cell.length_b   1.000
_cell.length_c   1.000
_cell.angle_alpha   90.00
_cell.angle_beta   90.00
_cell.angle_gamma   90.00
#
_symmetry.space_group_name_H-M   'P 1'
#
loop_
_entity.id
_entity.type
_entity.pdbx_description
1 polymer ?
#
loop_
_entity_poly.entity_id
_entity_poly.type
_entity_poly.pdbx_seq_one_letter_code
_entity_poly.pdbx_strand_id
1 'polypeptide(L)'
;MKYLKFSFVILIILFKSGNNLYAESIFTVNNIQVNKNSFKNKEELINIAFRKGFEKLNNKILLEKDYVKTKNISLRVIKNLVSHYQIVKNKDENIENFEMVNLYFKRDKMYNFYSKNSIKYSDVTGKILKILPILMVADETFIYDRNYFYKNWLTFEKQNKNQIIEYIFPLENLEIIETIKKNK
;
A
#
# COMPACT_ATOMS: atom_id res chain seq x y z
N MET A 1 -5.00 -47.44 -19.00
CA MET A 1 -3.77 -46.79 -18.47
C MET A 1 -3.39 -45.47 -19.14
N LYS A 2 -3.68 -45.18 -20.42
CA LYS A 2 -3.38 -43.91 -21.08
C LYS A 2 -4.13 -42.71 -20.44
N TYR A 3 -5.40 -42.85 -20.10
CA TYR A 3 -6.22 -41.77 -19.52
C TYR A 3 -5.82 -41.40 -18.10
N LEU A 4 -5.30 -42.37 -17.32
CA LEU A 4 -4.81 -42.10 -15.96
C LEU A 4 -3.57 -41.20 -15.98
N LYS A 5 -2.64 -41.43 -16.93
CA LYS A 5 -1.45 -40.59 -17.11
C LYS A 5 -1.81 -39.16 -17.56
N PHE A 6 -2.81 -39.02 -18.43
CA PHE A 6 -3.28 -37.73 -18.92
C PHE A 6 -3.98 -36.93 -17.79
N SER A 7 -4.80 -37.59 -16.97
CA SER A 7 -5.44 -36.99 -15.82
C SER A 7 -4.41 -36.48 -14.78
N PHE A 8 -3.31 -37.24 -14.60
CA PHE A 8 -2.24 -36.83 -13.66
C PHE A 8 -1.45 -35.62 -14.17
N VAL A 9 -1.23 -35.50 -15.49
CA VAL A 9 -0.58 -34.34 -16.10
C VAL A 9 -1.45 -33.07 -15.95
N ILE A 10 -2.76 -33.18 -16.16
CA ILE A 10 -3.70 -32.07 -15.97
C ILE A 10 -3.71 -31.63 -14.51
N LEU A 11 -3.70 -32.55 -13.53
CA LEU A 11 -3.63 -32.26 -12.13
C LEU A 11 -2.36 -31.47 -11.76
N ILE A 12 -1.21 -31.88 -12.30
CA ILE A 12 0.07 -31.18 -12.07
C ILE A 12 0.05 -29.76 -12.67
N ILE A 13 -0.56 -29.58 -13.84
CA ILE A 13 -0.71 -28.26 -14.47
C ILE A 13 -1.61 -27.36 -13.61
N LEU A 14 -2.72 -27.88 -13.08
CA LEU A 14 -3.60 -27.13 -12.19
C LEU A 14 -2.91 -26.72 -10.89
N PHE A 15 -2.07 -27.58 -10.31
CA PHE A 15 -1.27 -27.23 -9.13
C PHE A 15 -0.15 -26.22 -9.43
N LYS A 16 0.42 -26.23 -10.62
CA LYS A 16 1.42 -25.22 -11.05
C LYS A 16 0.79 -23.90 -11.48
N SER A 17 -0.45 -23.91 -11.94
CA SER A 17 -1.20 -22.70 -12.33
C SER A 17 -1.83 -21.97 -11.15
N GLY A 18 -1.69 -22.48 -9.93
CA GLY A 18 -1.95 -21.73 -8.72
C GLY A 18 -1.00 -20.55 -8.67
N ASN A 19 -1.30 -19.49 -9.44
CA ASN A 19 -0.79 -18.17 -9.13
C ASN A 19 -1.12 -17.95 -7.67
N ASN A 20 -0.09 -17.94 -6.83
CA ASN A 20 -0.21 -17.40 -5.50
C ASN A 20 -0.70 -15.95 -5.68
N LEU A 21 -2.00 -15.77 -5.70
CA LEU A 21 -2.63 -14.50 -5.40
C LEU A 21 -2.21 -14.19 -3.97
N TYR A 22 -0.99 -13.72 -3.80
CA TYR A 22 -0.60 -12.99 -2.62
C TYR A 22 -1.44 -11.72 -2.67
N ALA A 23 -2.64 -11.80 -2.13
CA ALA A 23 -3.33 -10.60 -1.70
C ALA A 23 -2.32 -9.88 -0.81
N GLU A 24 -1.77 -8.79 -1.28
CA GLU A 24 -0.77 -8.02 -0.57
C GLU A 24 -1.37 -7.68 0.79
N SER A 25 -0.86 -8.32 1.84
CA SER A 25 -1.41 -8.13 3.17
C SER A 25 -1.18 -6.67 3.54
N ILE A 26 -2.20 -5.99 4.00
CA ILE A 26 -2.09 -4.61 4.50
C ILE A 26 -0.95 -4.46 5.50
N PHE A 27 -0.62 -5.53 6.20
CA PHE A 27 0.46 -5.62 7.18
C PHE A 27 1.82 -6.00 6.58
N THR A 28 1.98 -5.82 5.26
CA THR A 28 3.26 -5.95 4.56
C THR A 28 3.78 -4.56 4.20
N VAL A 29 5.06 -4.33 4.48
CA VAL A 29 5.74 -3.09 4.12
C VAL A 29 6.96 -3.44 3.28
N ASN A 30 6.88 -3.12 2.01
CA ASN A 30 7.94 -3.38 1.05
C ASN A 30 8.87 -2.17 0.88
N ASN A 31 10.09 -2.47 0.43
CA ASN A 31 11.07 -1.48 0.01
C ASN A 31 11.39 -0.43 1.09
N ILE A 32 11.68 -0.90 2.32
CA ILE A 32 12.15 -0.03 3.39
C ILE A 32 13.63 0.24 3.15
N GLN A 33 13.97 1.50 2.90
CA GLN A 33 15.33 1.95 2.66
C GLN A 33 16.04 2.27 3.98
N VAL A 34 17.18 1.62 4.21
CA VAL A 34 18.07 1.91 5.34
C VAL A 34 19.43 2.30 4.80
N ASN A 35 19.90 3.52 5.11
CA ASN A 35 21.18 4.01 4.65
C ASN A 35 22.31 3.16 5.25
N LYS A 36 23.25 2.70 4.43
CA LYS A 36 24.40 1.87 4.83
C LYS A 36 25.27 2.55 5.88
N ASN A 37 25.35 3.87 5.87
CA ASN A 37 26.09 4.64 6.85
C ASN A 37 25.40 4.76 8.22
N SER A 38 24.14 4.35 8.34
CA SER A 38 23.34 4.47 9.57
C SER A 38 23.42 3.26 10.49
N PHE A 39 24.14 2.20 10.11
CA PHE A 39 24.30 0.99 10.91
C PHE A 39 25.70 0.38 10.75
N LYS A 40 26.17 -0.31 11.80
CA LYS A 40 27.48 -0.96 11.82
C LYS A 40 27.38 -2.47 11.61
N ASN A 41 26.24 -3.05 11.91
CA ASN A 41 26.03 -4.49 11.82
C ASN A 41 24.58 -4.81 11.41
N LYS A 42 24.34 -6.10 11.11
CA LYS A 42 23.05 -6.58 10.64
C LYS A 42 21.93 -6.36 11.66
N GLU A 43 22.23 -6.42 12.96
CA GLU A 43 21.21 -6.22 13.99
C GLU A 43 20.72 -4.78 14.02
N GLU A 44 21.63 -3.81 13.91
CA GLU A 44 21.29 -2.39 13.81
C GLU A 44 20.47 -2.09 12.55
N LEU A 45 20.86 -2.64 11.40
CA LEU A 45 20.09 -2.56 10.15
C LEU A 45 18.64 -3.00 10.37
N ILE A 46 18.46 -4.19 10.97
CA ILE A 46 17.13 -4.76 11.22
C ILE A 46 16.34 -3.91 12.20
N ASN A 47 16.97 -3.40 13.26
CA ASN A 47 16.34 -2.55 14.25
C ASN A 47 15.82 -1.24 13.65
N ILE A 48 16.62 -0.62 12.77
CA ILE A 48 16.22 0.58 12.03
C ILE A 48 15.08 0.26 11.05
N ALA A 49 15.20 -0.85 10.30
CA ALA A 49 14.17 -1.28 9.37
C ALA A 49 12.83 -1.53 10.07
N PHE A 50 12.84 -2.15 11.26
CA PHE A 50 11.63 -2.43 12.04
C PHE A 50 10.93 -1.14 12.48
N ARG A 51 11.67 -0.14 12.97
CA ARG A 51 11.10 1.17 13.32
C ARG A 51 10.50 1.86 12.09
N LYS A 52 11.29 1.99 11.02
CA LYS A 52 10.84 2.63 9.77
C LYS A 52 9.63 1.91 9.17
N GLY A 53 9.64 0.58 9.17
CA GLY A 53 8.53 -0.21 8.63
C GLY A 53 7.26 -0.11 9.47
N PHE A 54 7.37 -0.12 10.79
CA PHE A 54 6.24 0.08 11.69
C PHE A 54 5.65 1.49 11.52
N GLU A 55 6.50 2.51 11.42
CA GLU A 55 6.10 3.89 11.16
C GLU A 55 5.41 4.03 9.79
N LYS A 56 6.01 3.48 8.72
CA LYS A 56 5.46 3.50 7.37
C LYS A 56 4.09 2.80 7.30
N LEU A 57 3.94 1.66 8.00
CA LEU A 57 2.67 0.95 8.11
C LEU A 57 1.61 1.83 8.80
N ASN A 58 1.95 2.38 9.97
CA ASN A 58 1.00 3.18 10.75
C ASN A 58 0.60 4.47 10.01
N ASN A 59 1.52 5.14 9.34
CA ASN A 59 1.21 6.28 8.48
C ASN A 59 0.25 5.92 7.33
N LYS A 60 0.31 4.68 6.87
CA LYS A 60 -0.57 4.21 5.79
C LYS A 60 -2.00 3.93 6.27
N ILE A 61 -2.16 3.32 7.45
CA ILE A 61 -3.44 2.72 7.88
C ILE A 61 -4.14 3.45 9.03
N LEU A 62 -3.47 4.40 9.70
CA LEU A 62 -4.02 5.13 10.82
C LEU A 62 -4.38 6.57 10.44
N LEU A 63 -5.40 7.11 11.11
CA LEU A 63 -5.62 8.54 11.12
C LEU A 63 -4.57 9.22 12.00
N GLU A 64 -4.27 10.48 11.73
CA GLU A 64 -3.22 11.23 12.44
C GLU A 64 -3.36 11.20 13.98
N LYS A 65 -4.58 11.37 14.49
CA LYS A 65 -4.89 11.29 15.92
C LYS A 65 -4.52 9.94 16.56
N ASP A 66 -4.62 8.84 15.80
CA ASP A 66 -4.29 7.50 16.26
C ASP A 66 -2.82 7.16 16.00
N TYR A 67 -2.23 7.73 14.94
CA TYR A 67 -0.79 7.61 14.65
C TYR A 67 0.07 8.16 15.79
N VAL A 68 -0.30 9.28 16.40
CA VAL A 68 0.42 9.85 17.53
C VAL A 68 0.59 8.86 18.69
N LYS A 69 -0.39 7.98 18.93
CA LYS A 69 -0.33 6.93 19.97
C LYS A 69 0.76 5.88 19.70
N THR A 70 1.22 5.77 18.46
CA THR A 70 2.22 4.77 18.05
C THR A 70 3.65 5.29 18.04
N LYS A 71 3.88 6.60 18.18
CA LYS A 71 5.21 7.22 18.07
C LYS A 71 6.23 6.72 19.10
N ASN A 72 5.77 6.43 20.32
CA ASN A 72 6.65 6.08 21.45
C ASN A 72 6.69 4.57 21.75
N ILE A 73 6.28 3.74 20.79
CA ILE A 73 6.30 2.29 20.97
C ILE A 73 7.75 1.76 21.01
N SER A 74 8.06 0.97 22.04
CA SER A 74 9.39 0.39 22.19
C SER A 74 9.73 -0.58 21.06
N LEU A 75 11.02 -0.67 20.70
CA LEU A 75 11.50 -1.60 19.70
C LEU A 75 11.18 -3.08 20.06
N ARG A 76 11.17 -3.40 21.35
CA ARG A 76 10.81 -4.74 21.83
C ARG A 76 9.38 -5.11 21.45
N VAL A 77 8.44 -4.18 21.56
CA VAL A 77 7.05 -4.39 21.14
C VAL A 77 6.99 -4.55 19.63
N ILE A 78 7.65 -3.68 18.86
CA ILE A 78 7.68 -3.76 17.39
C ILE A 78 8.24 -5.12 16.93
N LYS A 79 9.36 -5.58 17.50
CA LYS A 79 9.94 -6.91 17.22
C LYS A 79 8.94 -8.04 17.42
N ASN A 80 8.11 -7.96 18.45
CA ASN A 80 7.10 -8.98 18.71
C ASN A 80 5.94 -8.97 17.70
N LEU A 81 5.65 -7.83 17.09
CA LEU A 81 4.61 -7.68 16.06
C LEU A 81 5.08 -8.22 14.70
N VAL A 82 6.39 -8.22 14.42
CA VAL A 82 6.95 -8.71 13.16
C VAL A 82 6.87 -10.23 13.10
N SER A 83 6.44 -10.74 11.94
CA SER A 83 6.45 -12.18 11.61
C SER A 83 7.82 -12.61 11.11
N HIS A 84 8.26 -11.97 10.06
CA HIS A 84 9.56 -12.17 9.41
C HIS A 84 9.95 -10.93 8.60
N TYR A 85 11.18 -10.93 8.12
CA TYR A 85 11.70 -9.89 7.24
C TYR A 85 12.55 -10.51 6.14
N GLN A 86 12.73 -9.76 5.06
CA GLN A 86 13.58 -10.15 3.94
C GLN A 86 14.46 -8.97 3.55
N ILE A 87 15.78 -9.19 3.49
CA ILE A 87 16.71 -8.23 2.91
C ILE A 87 16.72 -8.49 1.41
N VAL A 88 16.38 -7.48 0.63
CA VAL A 88 16.29 -7.56 -0.83
C VAL A 88 17.55 -7.00 -1.44
N LYS A 89 18.21 -7.78 -2.30
CA LYS A 89 19.36 -7.27 -3.08
C LYS A 89 18.85 -6.26 -4.10
N ASN A 90 19.42 -5.08 -4.04
CA ASN A 90 19.11 -4.03 -4.99
C ASN A 90 19.79 -4.32 -6.33
N LYS A 91 19.05 -4.16 -7.42
CA LYS A 91 19.59 -4.28 -8.80
C LYS A 91 19.84 -2.91 -9.44
N ASP A 92 19.36 -1.83 -8.82
CA ASP A 92 19.52 -0.46 -9.32
C ASP A 92 20.76 0.20 -8.76
N GLU A 93 21.69 0.59 -9.62
CA GLU A 93 22.94 1.29 -9.29
C GLU A 93 22.68 2.64 -8.58
N ASN A 94 21.55 3.29 -8.84
CA ASN A 94 21.17 4.57 -8.21
C ASN A 94 20.81 4.46 -6.71
N ILE A 95 20.75 3.25 -6.14
CA ILE A 95 20.36 3.01 -4.74
C ILE A 95 21.48 2.26 -3.99
N GLU A 96 22.71 2.38 -4.44
CA GLU A 96 23.90 1.68 -3.91
C GLU A 96 24.13 1.95 -2.41
N ASN A 97 23.73 3.12 -1.92
CA ASN A 97 23.92 3.56 -0.54
C ASN A 97 22.85 3.06 0.45
N PHE A 98 21.90 2.25 -0.01
CA PHE A 98 20.80 1.77 0.83
C PHE A 98 20.71 0.25 0.80
N GLU A 99 20.38 -0.31 1.98
CA GLU A 99 19.84 -1.68 2.07
C GLU A 99 18.33 -1.64 2.01
N MET A 100 17.76 -2.59 1.26
CA MET A 100 16.31 -2.70 1.10
C MET A 100 15.78 -3.84 1.95
N VAL A 101 14.75 -3.56 2.75
CA VAL A 101 14.14 -4.55 3.64
C VAL A 101 12.63 -4.59 3.42
N ASN A 102 12.09 -5.79 3.27
CA ASN A 102 10.64 -6.05 3.34
C ASN A 102 10.29 -6.57 4.72
N LEU A 103 9.21 -6.05 5.31
CA LEU A 103 8.70 -6.47 6.61
C LEU A 103 7.29 -7.04 6.49
N TYR A 104 7.07 -8.09 7.25
CA TYR A 104 5.79 -8.79 7.34
C TYR A 104 5.36 -8.83 8.80
N PHE A 105 4.28 -8.13 9.13
CA PHE A 105 3.73 -8.11 10.47
C PHE A 105 2.71 -9.23 10.68
N LYS A 106 2.61 -9.77 11.89
CA LYS A 106 1.61 -10.77 12.25
C LYS A 106 0.26 -10.10 12.40
N ARG A 107 -0.69 -10.47 11.54
CA ARG A 107 -2.03 -9.87 11.48
C ARG A 107 -2.74 -9.91 12.83
N ASP A 108 -2.79 -11.07 13.46
CA ASP A 108 -3.42 -11.29 14.76
C ASP A 108 -2.82 -10.41 15.86
N LYS A 109 -1.48 -10.31 15.90
CA LYS A 109 -0.79 -9.46 16.87
C LYS A 109 -1.01 -7.97 16.61
N MET A 110 -1.05 -7.56 15.35
CA MET A 110 -1.36 -6.18 14.99
C MET A 110 -2.78 -5.80 15.40
N TYR A 111 -3.77 -6.65 15.13
CA TYR A 111 -5.14 -6.44 15.57
C TYR A 111 -5.25 -6.33 17.09
N ASN A 112 -4.61 -7.26 17.84
CA ASN A 112 -4.57 -7.23 19.29
C ASN A 112 -3.88 -5.96 19.81
N PHE A 113 -2.78 -5.54 19.18
CA PHE A 113 -2.05 -4.34 19.55
C PHE A 113 -2.93 -3.10 19.38
N TYR A 114 -3.59 -2.92 18.24
CA TYR A 114 -4.46 -1.78 17.99
C TYR A 114 -5.68 -1.78 18.92
N SER A 115 -6.33 -2.91 19.11
CA SER A 115 -7.48 -3.05 20.00
C SER A 115 -7.12 -2.68 21.45
N LYS A 116 -6.03 -3.25 22.01
CA LYS A 116 -5.59 -2.96 23.37
C LYS A 116 -5.24 -1.50 23.62
N ASN A 117 -4.76 -0.80 22.60
CA ASN A 117 -4.38 0.61 22.69
C ASN A 117 -5.49 1.57 22.22
N SER A 118 -6.70 1.06 21.95
CA SER A 118 -7.82 1.86 21.43
C SER A 118 -7.41 2.68 20.20
N ILE A 119 -6.67 2.06 19.27
CA ILE A 119 -6.22 2.63 18.01
C ILE A 119 -7.17 2.19 16.91
N LYS A 120 -7.78 3.15 16.21
CA LYS A 120 -8.60 2.89 15.03
C LYS A 120 -7.73 2.84 13.78
N TYR A 121 -7.92 1.82 12.97
CA TYR A 121 -7.16 1.61 11.73
C TYR A 121 -8.09 1.25 10.58
N SER A 122 -7.60 1.42 9.35
CA SER A 122 -8.28 0.95 8.14
C SER A 122 -7.55 -0.28 7.61
N ASP A 123 -8.27 -1.39 7.44
CA ASP A 123 -7.77 -2.61 6.83
C ASP A 123 -8.38 -2.88 5.44
N VAL A 124 -9.04 -1.88 4.90
CA VAL A 124 -9.68 -1.96 3.58
C VAL A 124 -8.62 -1.89 2.50
N THR A 125 -8.32 -3.02 1.87
CA THR A 125 -7.43 -3.11 0.70
C THR A 125 -8.24 -3.41 -0.56
N GLY A 126 -7.72 -2.98 -1.71
CA GLY A 126 -8.32 -3.30 -3.02
C GLY A 126 -9.65 -2.60 -3.30
N LYS A 127 -9.99 -1.54 -2.58
CA LYS A 127 -11.12 -0.67 -2.94
C LYS A 127 -10.66 0.34 -3.98
N ILE A 128 -11.33 0.31 -5.13
CA ILE A 128 -11.14 1.27 -6.20
C ILE A 128 -12.23 2.33 -6.08
N LEU A 129 -11.84 3.58 -5.90
CA LEU A 129 -12.75 4.72 -5.93
C LEU A 129 -12.68 5.39 -7.31
N LYS A 130 -13.83 5.48 -7.97
CA LYS A 130 -13.98 6.28 -9.19
C LYS A 130 -14.34 7.70 -8.78
N ILE A 131 -13.46 8.65 -9.04
CA ILE A 131 -13.62 10.04 -8.60
C ILE A 131 -13.65 10.96 -9.83
N LEU A 132 -14.67 11.77 -9.92
CA LEU A 132 -14.76 12.86 -10.89
C LEU A 132 -14.93 14.19 -10.14
N PRO A 133 -13.88 15.00 -10.00
CA PRO A 133 -13.98 16.33 -9.43
C PRO A 133 -14.81 17.23 -10.34
N ILE A 134 -15.77 17.94 -9.77
CA ILE A 134 -16.58 18.94 -10.44
C ILE A 134 -16.30 20.28 -9.78
N LEU A 135 -15.83 21.26 -10.56
CA LEU A 135 -15.62 22.63 -10.09
C LEU A 135 -16.76 23.50 -10.61
N MET A 136 -17.44 24.16 -9.70
CA MET A 136 -18.51 25.13 -10.01
C MET A 136 -18.03 26.53 -9.59
N VAL A 137 -18.01 27.47 -10.52
CA VAL A 137 -17.65 28.86 -10.28
C VAL A 137 -18.74 29.73 -10.88
N ALA A 138 -19.46 30.46 -10.06
CA ALA A 138 -20.68 31.17 -10.44
C ALA A 138 -21.65 30.21 -11.16
N ASP A 139 -22.01 30.51 -12.41
CA ASP A 139 -22.92 29.68 -13.22
C ASP A 139 -22.19 28.72 -14.17
N GLU A 140 -20.86 28.65 -14.11
CA GLU A 140 -20.08 27.76 -14.96
C GLU A 140 -19.66 26.48 -14.23
N THR A 141 -19.68 25.37 -14.99
CA THR A 141 -19.25 24.05 -14.50
C THR A 141 -18.05 23.57 -15.29
N PHE A 142 -16.99 23.29 -14.57
CA PHE A 142 -15.72 22.82 -15.12
C PHE A 142 -15.49 21.36 -14.74
N ILE A 143 -15.27 20.50 -15.74
CA ILE A 143 -15.07 19.06 -15.62
C ILE A 143 -13.86 18.67 -16.44
N TYR A 144 -13.20 17.57 -16.10
CA TYR A 144 -12.04 17.02 -16.81
C TYR A 144 -10.94 18.07 -17.04
N ASP A 145 -10.44 18.19 -18.26
CA ASP A 145 -9.31 19.06 -18.58
C ASP A 145 -9.58 20.55 -18.34
N ARG A 146 -10.81 20.97 -18.26
CA ARG A 146 -11.19 22.34 -17.88
C ARG A 146 -11.16 22.55 -16.36
N ASN A 147 -11.03 21.47 -15.58
CA ASN A 147 -11.01 21.52 -14.13
C ASN A 147 -9.56 21.43 -13.61
N TYR A 148 -9.09 22.50 -12.99
CA TYR A 148 -7.76 22.59 -12.40
C TYR A 148 -7.47 21.49 -11.35
N PHE A 149 -8.44 21.14 -10.52
CA PHE A 149 -8.28 20.09 -9.52
C PHE A 149 -8.14 18.70 -10.14
N TYR A 150 -8.85 18.41 -11.21
CA TYR A 150 -8.72 17.16 -11.94
C TYR A 150 -7.29 16.97 -12.47
N LYS A 151 -6.72 17.98 -13.13
CA LYS A 151 -5.35 17.94 -13.67
C LYS A 151 -4.29 17.74 -12.58
N ASN A 152 -4.39 18.50 -11.49
CA ASN A 152 -3.42 18.41 -10.42
C ASN A 152 -3.52 17.09 -9.65
N TRP A 153 -4.70 16.56 -9.48
CA TRP A 153 -4.90 15.27 -8.80
C TRP A 153 -4.30 14.11 -9.57
N LEU A 154 -4.45 14.10 -10.91
CA LEU A 154 -3.78 13.12 -11.77
C LEU A 154 -2.25 13.15 -11.63
N THR A 155 -1.68 14.32 -11.43
CA THR A 155 -0.24 14.48 -11.23
C THR A 155 0.18 13.97 -9.85
N PHE A 156 -0.61 14.26 -8.81
CA PHE A 156 -0.39 13.82 -7.44
C PHE A 156 -0.48 12.29 -7.31
N GLU A 157 -1.42 11.64 -7.97
CA GLU A 157 -1.60 10.19 -7.94
C GLU A 157 -0.38 9.45 -8.49
N LYS A 158 0.23 9.94 -9.57
CA LYS A 158 1.44 9.34 -10.15
C LYS A 158 2.62 9.32 -9.18
N GLN A 159 2.65 10.25 -8.22
CA GLN A 159 3.72 10.38 -7.22
C GLN A 159 3.48 9.55 -5.96
N ASN A 160 2.23 9.20 -5.62
CA ASN A 160 1.83 8.58 -4.36
C ASN A 160 1.28 7.15 -4.51
N LYS A 161 2.10 6.22 -4.98
CA LYS A 161 1.72 4.80 -5.18
C LYS A 161 1.47 3.98 -3.89
N ASN A 162 1.57 4.56 -2.71
CA ASN A 162 1.48 3.84 -1.42
C ASN A 162 0.14 4.01 -0.69
N GLN A 163 -0.94 4.32 -1.41
CA GLN A 163 -2.25 4.52 -0.81
C GLN A 163 -3.00 3.19 -0.61
N ILE A 164 -3.83 3.12 0.45
CA ILE A 164 -4.71 1.97 0.71
C ILE A 164 -5.83 1.90 -0.31
N ILE A 165 -6.25 3.05 -0.83
CA ILE A 165 -7.35 3.21 -1.76
C ILE A 165 -6.76 3.62 -3.10
N GLU A 166 -7.07 2.85 -4.13
CA GLU A 166 -6.77 3.22 -5.50
C GLU A 166 -7.86 4.16 -6.02
N TYR A 167 -7.45 5.25 -6.64
CA TYR A 167 -8.36 6.18 -7.29
C TYR A 167 -8.29 5.97 -8.80
N ILE A 168 -9.47 5.89 -9.43
CA ILE A 168 -9.58 5.92 -10.89
C ILE A 168 -10.28 7.20 -11.28
N PHE A 169 -9.64 7.97 -12.15
CA PHE A 169 -10.24 9.13 -12.78
C PHE A 169 -10.87 8.69 -14.10
N PRO A 170 -12.18 8.88 -14.30
CA PRO A 170 -12.82 8.51 -15.52
C PRO A 170 -12.25 9.34 -16.67
N LEU A 171 -12.07 8.69 -17.81
CA LEU A 171 -11.76 9.39 -19.06
C LEU A 171 -12.91 10.32 -19.43
N GLU A 172 -12.60 11.36 -20.22
CA GLU A 172 -13.60 12.30 -20.70
C GLU A 172 -14.73 11.58 -21.44
N ASN A 173 -15.98 11.88 -21.03
CA ASN A 173 -17.19 11.29 -21.58
C ASN A 173 -18.25 12.37 -21.75
N LEU A 174 -18.71 12.56 -22.99
CA LEU A 174 -19.71 13.57 -23.33
C LEU A 174 -21.05 13.35 -22.62
N GLU A 175 -21.49 12.12 -22.47
CA GLU A 175 -22.74 11.78 -21.78
C GLU A 175 -22.72 12.21 -20.30
N ILE A 176 -21.59 12.02 -19.62
CA ILE A 176 -21.39 12.48 -18.24
C ILE A 176 -21.44 14.01 -18.19
N ILE A 177 -20.80 14.70 -19.16
CA ILE A 177 -20.79 16.17 -19.23
C ILE A 177 -22.21 16.70 -19.41
N GLU A 178 -22.98 16.11 -20.32
CA GLU A 178 -24.37 16.51 -20.57
C GLU A 178 -25.26 16.25 -19.36
N THR A 179 -25.12 15.10 -18.71
CA THR A 179 -25.88 14.74 -17.52
C THR A 179 -25.64 15.73 -16.39
N ILE A 180 -24.38 16.10 -16.15
CA ILE A 180 -24.03 17.08 -15.10
C ILE A 180 -24.60 18.47 -15.43
N LYS A 181 -24.57 18.88 -16.71
CA LYS A 181 -25.11 20.18 -17.13
C LYS A 181 -26.64 20.24 -17.06
N LYS A 182 -27.34 19.13 -17.28
CA LYS A 182 -28.82 19.06 -17.20
C LYS A 182 -29.37 19.07 -15.77
N ASN A 183 -28.56 18.60 -14.80
CA ASN A 183 -28.97 18.49 -13.38
C ASN A 183 -28.47 19.69 -12.55
N LYS A 184 -28.23 20.80 -13.19
CA LYS A 184 -27.76 22.06 -12.59
C LYS A 184 -28.90 22.94 -12.07
#